data_1be619253845724d5b7174f4c1207647
#
_entry.id   1be619253845724d5b7174f4c1207647
#
_cell.length_a   1.000
_cell.length_b   1.000
_cell.length_c   1.000
_cell.angle_alpha   90.00
_cell.angle_beta   90.00
_cell.angle_gamma   90.00
#
_symmetry.space_group_name_H-M   'P 1'
#
loop_
_entity.id
_entity.type
_entity.pdbx_description
1 polymer ?
#
loop_
_entity_poly.entity_id
_entity_poly.type
_entity_poly.pdbx_seq_one_letter_code
_entity_poly.pdbx_strand_id
1 'polypeptide(L)'
;MKSPSRLLAMLFSVLPLWAQAFSGGAPTCHAEDVLESPMGDPIANMGFSLSATPAQYTPGQAMTLTLSNVDSGVTVRGVLLYVEDPDALDDMAMPIKRGNFTAPYPMGIKAVFDGYEGCNFAGLTPVLTHDSGQTKSLPMTLTWQPPAIDTGDLRVRGIALLGFNAYQMLSLDLRSINHIFTDSFE
;
A
#
# COMPACT_ATOMS: atom_id res chain seq x y z
N MET A 1 0.14 32.44 65.41
CA MET A 1 1.00 31.58 64.58
C MET A 1 0.13 31.09 63.35
N LYS A 2 0.37 31.65 62.18
CA LYS A 2 -0.38 31.33 60.94
C LYS A 2 0.48 30.40 60.10
N SER A 3 -0.02 29.20 59.81
CA SER A 3 0.60 28.21 58.93
C SER A 3 0.41 28.60 57.48
N PRO A 4 1.42 28.59 56.63
CA PRO A 4 1.23 28.81 55.17
C PRO A 4 0.83 27.50 54.50
N SER A 5 -0.36 27.51 53.90
CA SER A 5 -0.82 26.49 52.96
C SER A 5 0.12 26.43 51.76
N ARG A 6 0.79 25.29 51.57
CA ARG A 6 1.56 25.00 50.36
C ARG A 6 0.60 24.53 49.27
N LEU A 7 0.34 25.41 48.34
CA LEU A 7 -0.34 25.08 47.07
C LEU A 7 0.65 24.26 46.23
N LEU A 8 0.45 22.95 46.16
CA LEU A 8 1.19 22.06 45.29
C LEU A 8 0.59 22.17 43.86
N ALA A 9 1.20 23.00 43.03
CA ALA A 9 0.85 23.09 41.63
C ALA A 9 1.34 21.81 40.92
N MET A 10 0.41 20.90 40.65
CA MET A 10 0.64 19.77 39.71
C MET A 10 0.80 20.32 38.30
N LEU A 11 2.04 20.44 37.86
CA LEU A 11 2.37 20.65 36.45
C LEU A 11 2.05 19.35 35.71
N PHE A 12 0.88 19.27 35.08
CA PHE A 12 0.59 18.26 34.07
C PHE A 12 1.49 18.54 32.87
N SER A 13 2.60 17.84 32.78
CA SER A 13 3.42 17.75 31.58
C SER A 13 2.57 17.06 30.53
N VAL A 14 1.92 17.82 29.67
CA VAL A 14 1.35 17.33 28.41
C VAL A 14 2.54 16.95 27.53
N LEU A 15 2.98 15.69 27.65
CA LEU A 15 3.92 15.12 26.69
C LEU A 15 3.23 15.16 25.32
N PRO A 16 3.81 15.81 24.31
CA PRO A 16 3.28 15.71 22.97
C PRO A 16 3.30 14.20 22.61
N LEU A 17 2.12 13.64 22.32
CA LEU A 17 2.01 12.37 21.65
C LEU A 17 2.69 12.57 20.29
N TRP A 18 3.97 12.20 20.24
CA TRP A 18 4.72 12.16 18.98
C TRP A 18 3.96 11.20 18.08
N ALA A 19 3.36 11.74 17.02
CA ALA A 19 2.82 10.93 15.96
C ALA A 19 3.96 10.05 15.45
N GLN A 20 3.98 8.80 15.87
CA GLN A 20 4.94 7.83 15.35
C GLN A 20 4.58 7.60 13.91
N ALA A 21 5.35 8.20 13.00
CA ALA A 21 5.35 7.75 11.63
C ALA A 21 5.68 6.25 11.68
N PHE A 22 4.75 5.42 11.19
CA PHE A 22 4.89 3.96 11.21
C PHE A 22 6.11 3.56 10.40
N SER A 23 7.27 3.50 11.04
CA SER A 23 8.52 3.14 10.38
C SER A 23 8.60 1.65 10.02
N GLY A 24 7.73 0.85 10.58
CA GLY A 24 7.72 -0.59 10.41
C GLY A 24 6.67 -1.14 9.42
N GLY A 25 6.04 -0.28 8.64
CA GLY A 25 5.00 -0.65 7.67
C GLY A 25 3.80 0.30 7.70
N ALA A 26 2.94 0.21 6.69
CA ALA A 26 1.67 0.93 6.70
C ALA A 26 0.77 0.40 7.83
N PRO A 27 0.03 1.26 8.53
CA PRO A 27 -0.86 0.84 9.63
C PRO A 27 -2.17 0.22 9.12
N THR A 28 -2.30 0.03 7.83
CA THR A 28 -3.50 -0.46 7.17
C THR A 28 -3.14 -1.34 5.98
N CYS A 29 -4.08 -2.15 5.53
CA CYS A 29 -4.00 -2.93 4.28
C CYS A 29 -4.85 -2.32 3.14
N HIS A 30 -5.45 -1.16 3.35
CA HIS A 30 -6.21 -0.44 2.33
C HIS A 30 -5.62 0.96 2.14
N ALA A 31 -5.41 1.35 0.88
CA ALA A 31 -4.85 2.66 0.57
C ALA A 31 -5.81 3.80 0.95
N GLU A 32 -7.10 3.54 0.88
CA GLU A 32 -8.17 4.48 1.17
C GLU A 32 -8.20 4.90 2.64
N ASP A 33 -7.86 4.02 3.58
CA ASP A 33 -7.82 4.33 5.01
C ASP A 33 -6.79 5.42 5.34
N VAL A 34 -5.80 5.61 4.48
CA VAL A 34 -4.80 6.66 4.65
C VAL A 34 -5.40 8.05 4.44
N LEU A 35 -6.46 8.17 3.65
CA LEU A 35 -7.17 9.44 3.43
C LEU A 35 -7.82 9.98 4.71
N GLU A 36 -8.18 9.10 5.64
CA GLU A 36 -8.74 9.45 6.95
C GLU A 36 -7.67 9.64 8.03
N SER A 37 -6.40 9.44 7.66
CA SER A 37 -5.28 9.54 8.59
C SER A 37 -4.82 10.99 8.78
N PRO A 38 -4.05 11.31 9.84
CA PRO A 38 -3.49 12.64 10.04
C PRO A 38 -2.40 13.02 9.03
N MET A 39 -2.16 12.23 8.00
CA MET A 39 -1.20 12.52 6.93
C MET A 39 -1.68 13.62 5.97
N GLY A 40 -2.97 13.99 6.03
CA GLY A 40 -3.57 14.98 5.14
C GLY A 40 -3.90 14.44 3.75
N ASP A 41 -4.25 15.32 2.83
CA ASP A 41 -4.65 14.93 1.48
C ASP A 41 -3.45 14.46 0.63
N PRO A 42 -3.67 13.48 -0.28
CA PRO A 42 -2.64 13.05 -1.20
C PRO A 42 -2.28 14.15 -2.20
N ILE A 43 -1.03 14.21 -2.57
CA ILE A 43 -0.56 15.06 -3.68
C ILE A 43 -0.90 14.34 -4.98
N ALA A 44 -1.67 14.99 -5.85
CA ALA A 44 -2.23 14.38 -7.05
C ALA A 44 -1.16 13.82 -8.02
N ASN A 45 0.00 14.47 -8.10
CA ASN A 45 1.11 14.01 -8.93
C ASN A 45 2.46 14.39 -8.32
N MET A 46 3.19 13.38 -7.88
CA MET A 46 4.58 13.48 -7.41
C MET A 46 5.55 12.76 -8.36
N GLY A 47 5.08 12.43 -9.57
CA GLY A 47 5.87 11.74 -10.59
C GLY A 47 5.94 10.22 -10.40
N PHE A 48 5.31 9.65 -9.38
CA PHE A 48 5.25 8.19 -9.22
C PHE A 48 4.26 7.56 -10.19
N SER A 49 4.63 6.38 -10.69
CA SER A 49 3.79 5.59 -11.59
C SER A 49 3.97 4.09 -11.34
N LEU A 50 2.93 3.34 -11.70
CA LEU A 50 2.95 1.88 -11.75
C LEU A 50 2.94 1.43 -13.20
N SER A 51 3.65 0.36 -13.48
CA SER A 51 3.60 -0.35 -14.74
C SER A 51 3.63 -1.85 -14.52
N ALA A 52 3.17 -2.61 -15.53
CA ALA A 52 3.10 -4.06 -15.50
C ALA A 52 3.77 -4.65 -16.75
N THR A 53 4.48 -5.75 -16.57
CA THR A 53 5.09 -6.51 -17.65
C THR A 53 4.82 -8.01 -17.45
N PRO A 54 4.08 -8.65 -18.35
CA PRO A 54 3.38 -8.09 -19.52
C PRO A 54 2.28 -7.09 -19.11
N ALA A 55 1.77 -6.28 -20.05
CA ALA A 55 0.73 -5.28 -19.78
C ALA A 55 -0.63 -5.87 -19.40
N GLN A 56 -0.84 -7.14 -19.72
CA GLN A 56 -2.02 -7.93 -19.39
C GLN A 56 -1.59 -9.13 -18.56
N TYR A 57 -2.45 -9.56 -17.65
CA TYR A 57 -2.14 -10.73 -16.86
C TYR A 57 -2.77 -11.99 -17.47
N THR A 58 -2.06 -13.10 -17.28
CA THR A 58 -2.56 -14.44 -17.56
C THR A 58 -2.81 -15.14 -16.22
N PRO A 59 -4.00 -15.70 -15.97
CA PRO A 59 -4.28 -16.44 -14.76
C PRO A 59 -3.19 -17.47 -14.45
N GLY A 60 -2.69 -17.48 -13.22
CA GLY A 60 -1.66 -18.42 -12.78
C GLY A 60 -0.24 -18.16 -13.30
N GLN A 61 0.02 -17.13 -14.12
CA GLN A 61 1.36 -16.81 -14.62
C GLN A 61 1.91 -15.56 -13.93
N ALA A 62 3.07 -15.70 -13.30
CA ALA A 62 3.73 -14.58 -12.64
C ALA A 62 4.04 -13.44 -13.62
N MET A 63 3.89 -12.20 -13.14
CA MET A 63 4.22 -10.99 -13.87
C MET A 63 5.01 -10.02 -13.00
N THR A 64 5.61 -9.03 -13.63
CA THR A 64 6.36 -7.98 -12.94
C THR A 64 5.54 -6.71 -12.82
N LEU A 65 5.39 -6.20 -11.62
CA LEU A 65 4.89 -4.86 -11.33
C LEU A 65 6.08 -3.95 -11.02
N THR A 66 6.09 -2.74 -11.55
CA THR A 66 7.19 -1.79 -11.33
C THR A 66 6.63 -0.47 -10.81
N LEU A 67 7.13 -0.05 -9.65
CA LEU A 67 6.97 1.31 -9.15
C LEU A 67 8.16 2.14 -9.60
N SER A 68 7.91 3.25 -10.27
CA SER A 68 8.92 4.17 -10.76
C SER A 68 8.57 5.63 -10.48
N ASN A 69 9.51 6.52 -10.74
CA ASN A 69 9.28 7.97 -10.74
C ASN A 69 9.85 8.56 -12.02
N VAL A 70 9.21 9.61 -12.54
CA VAL A 70 9.64 10.30 -13.77
C VAL A 70 11.02 10.95 -13.59
N ASP A 71 11.33 11.39 -12.38
CA ASP A 71 12.61 12.02 -12.06
C ASP A 71 13.61 10.96 -11.59
N SER A 72 14.76 10.92 -12.24
CA SER A 72 15.86 10.03 -11.85
C SER A 72 16.45 10.44 -10.50
N GLY A 73 16.72 9.44 -9.64
CA GLY A 73 17.29 9.68 -8.32
C GLY A 73 16.28 9.97 -7.21
N VAL A 74 15.00 10.10 -7.54
CA VAL A 74 13.95 10.14 -6.52
C VAL A 74 13.88 8.78 -5.81
N THR A 75 13.74 8.83 -4.50
CA THR A 75 13.59 7.64 -3.64
C THR A 75 12.22 7.67 -2.97
N VAL A 76 11.78 6.53 -2.47
CA VAL A 76 10.54 6.41 -1.70
C VAL A 76 10.84 5.96 -0.27
N ARG A 77 10.14 6.50 0.73
CA ARG A 77 10.30 6.09 2.14
C ARG A 77 9.27 5.06 2.56
N GLY A 78 8.04 5.26 2.17
CA GLY A 78 6.93 4.36 2.48
C GLY A 78 6.24 3.86 1.23
N VAL A 79 5.82 2.62 1.26
CA VAL A 79 5.04 1.97 0.20
C VAL A 79 3.95 1.14 0.85
N LEU A 80 2.77 1.20 0.28
CA LEU A 80 1.71 0.20 0.42
C LEU A 80 1.30 -0.18 -0.99
N LEU A 81 1.23 -1.47 -1.31
CA LEU A 81 0.86 -1.94 -2.65
C LEU A 81 0.11 -3.26 -2.56
N TYR A 82 -0.99 -3.37 -3.29
CA TYR A 82 -1.78 -4.58 -3.42
C TYR A 82 -2.50 -4.64 -4.77
N VAL A 83 -3.03 -5.81 -5.11
CA VAL A 83 -3.91 -6.00 -6.26
C VAL A 83 -5.28 -6.38 -5.76
N GLU A 84 -6.31 -5.75 -6.27
CA GLU A 84 -7.71 -5.93 -5.87
C GLU A 84 -8.59 -6.24 -7.08
N ASP A 85 -9.70 -6.87 -6.79
CA ASP A 85 -10.82 -7.08 -7.69
C ASP A 85 -11.85 -5.98 -7.39
N PRO A 86 -11.99 -4.97 -8.24
CA PRO A 86 -12.86 -3.83 -7.96
C PRO A 86 -14.35 -4.19 -7.97
N ASP A 87 -14.70 -5.32 -8.60
CA ASP A 87 -16.08 -5.77 -8.77
C ASP A 87 -16.51 -6.80 -7.72
N ALA A 88 -15.56 -7.32 -6.94
CA ALA A 88 -15.83 -8.25 -5.85
C ALA A 88 -15.54 -7.60 -4.50
N LEU A 89 -16.56 -7.56 -3.63
CA LEU A 89 -16.46 -6.96 -2.30
C LEU A 89 -16.45 -8.02 -1.21
N ASP A 90 -15.73 -7.76 -0.14
CA ASP A 90 -15.75 -8.56 1.08
C ASP A 90 -16.93 -8.16 2.00
N ASP A 91 -17.01 -8.80 3.19
CA ASP A 91 -18.06 -8.54 4.18
C ASP A 91 -18.08 -7.09 4.73
N MET A 92 -17.00 -6.35 4.54
CA MET A 92 -16.86 -4.93 4.91
C MET A 92 -17.12 -3.99 3.73
N ALA A 93 -17.60 -4.50 2.61
CA ALA A 93 -17.79 -3.78 1.35
C ALA A 93 -16.49 -3.18 0.77
N MET A 94 -15.35 -3.82 1.06
CA MET A 94 -14.05 -3.45 0.52
C MET A 94 -13.65 -4.39 -0.64
N PRO A 95 -12.99 -3.88 -1.70
CA PRO A 95 -12.52 -4.71 -2.80
C PRO A 95 -11.63 -5.88 -2.33
N ILE A 96 -11.95 -7.08 -2.80
CA ILE A 96 -11.21 -8.28 -2.42
C ILE A 96 -9.81 -8.25 -3.01
N LYS A 97 -8.79 -8.45 -2.18
CA LYS A 97 -7.41 -8.55 -2.64
C LYS A 97 -7.16 -9.87 -3.33
N ARG A 98 -6.41 -9.83 -4.44
CA ARG A 98 -6.17 -10.98 -5.32
C ARG A 98 -4.70 -11.27 -5.53
N GLY A 99 -4.40 -12.54 -5.73
CA GLY A 99 -3.06 -13.03 -6.02
C GLY A 99 -2.08 -12.88 -4.86
N ASN A 100 -0.80 -13.09 -5.15
CA ASN A 100 0.25 -13.06 -4.14
C ASN A 100 1.49 -12.35 -4.68
N PHE A 101 2.13 -11.54 -3.85
CA PHE A 101 3.51 -11.14 -4.11
C PHE A 101 4.46 -12.24 -3.67
N THR A 102 5.50 -12.48 -4.46
CA THR A 102 6.46 -13.54 -4.22
C THR A 102 7.85 -12.99 -3.95
N ALA A 103 8.54 -13.58 -2.96
CA ALA A 103 9.94 -13.25 -2.67
C ALA A 103 10.87 -13.67 -3.84
N PRO A 104 12.06 -13.04 -3.99
CA PRO A 104 12.60 -12.03 -3.09
C PRO A 104 11.97 -10.66 -3.26
N TYR A 105 11.75 -9.96 -2.15
CA TYR A 105 11.28 -8.58 -2.18
C TYR A 105 12.47 -7.61 -2.28
N PRO A 106 12.28 -6.43 -2.89
CA PRO A 106 13.26 -5.35 -2.85
C PRO A 106 13.64 -4.99 -1.41
N MET A 107 14.87 -4.49 -1.22
CA MET A 107 15.35 -4.08 0.10
C MET A 107 14.40 -3.03 0.71
N GLY A 108 14.01 -3.24 1.95
CA GLY A 108 13.11 -2.36 2.68
C GLY A 108 11.63 -2.59 2.42
N ILE A 109 11.27 -3.68 1.71
CA ILE A 109 9.90 -4.10 1.45
C ILE A 109 9.65 -5.47 2.08
N LYS A 110 8.46 -5.65 2.64
CA LYS A 110 7.98 -6.91 3.20
C LYS A 110 6.53 -7.18 2.81
N ALA A 111 6.14 -8.44 2.85
CA ALA A 111 4.74 -8.81 2.81
C ALA A 111 4.05 -8.48 4.14
N VAL A 112 2.80 -8.08 4.06
CA VAL A 112 1.90 -7.98 5.21
C VAL A 112 1.39 -9.39 5.51
N PHE A 113 1.45 -9.81 6.76
CA PHE A 113 0.96 -11.13 7.20
C PHE A 113 -0.47 -11.03 7.74
N ASP A 114 -1.15 -12.16 7.80
CA ASP A 114 -2.49 -12.27 8.39
C ASP A 114 -2.53 -11.76 9.83
N GLY A 115 -3.59 -11.01 10.15
CA GLY A 115 -3.81 -10.42 11.47
C GLY A 115 -3.05 -9.12 11.72
N TYR A 116 -2.25 -8.64 10.76
CA TYR A 116 -1.61 -7.33 10.86
C TYR A 116 -2.67 -6.24 10.72
N GLU A 117 -2.82 -5.39 11.76
CA GLU A 117 -3.77 -4.26 11.78
C GLU A 117 -5.19 -4.63 11.26
N GLY A 118 -5.66 -5.84 11.59
CA GLY A 118 -6.98 -6.34 11.15
C GLY A 118 -7.01 -6.91 9.72
N CYS A 119 -5.87 -6.96 9.03
CA CYS A 119 -5.80 -7.60 7.72
C CYS A 119 -6.00 -9.12 7.84
N ASN A 120 -6.86 -9.68 7.02
CA ASN A 120 -7.11 -11.12 6.93
C ASN A 120 -7.02 -11.54 5.46
N PHE A 121 -6.03 -12.34 5.13
CA PHE A 121 -5.74 -12.78 3.77
C PHE A 121 -5.80 -14.30 3.60
N ALA A 122 -6.26 -15.02 4.61
CA ALA A 122 -6.37 -16.49 4.58
C ALA A 122 -5.07 -17.20 4.16
N GLY A 123 -3.93 -16.73 4.68
CA GLY A 123 -2.61 -17.27 4.36
C GLY A 123 -1.98 -16.77 3.06
N LEU A 124 -2.64 -15.85 2.36
CA LEU A 124 -2.09 -15.21 1.17
C LEU A 124 -1.14 -14.06 1.53
N THR A 125 -0.38 -13.58 0.56
CA THR A 125 0.52 -12.41 0.67
C THR A 125 0.14 -11.35 -0.37
N PRO A 126 -1.11 -10.86 -0.38
CA PRO A 126 -1.60 -9.99 -1.42
C PRO A 126 -1.17 -8.53 -1.25
N VAL A 127 -0.58 -8.18 -0.11
CA VAL A 127 -0.21 -6.81 0.25
C VAL A 127 1.27 -6.72 0.58
N LEU A 128 1.94 -5.72 0.02
CA LEU A 128 3.31 -5.33 0.36
C LEU A 128 3.32 -3.99 1.08
N THR A 129 4.24 -3.85 2.03
CA THR A 129 4.53 -2.59 2.71
C THR A 129 6.03 -2.43 2.94
N HIS A 130 6.44 -1.24 3.34
CA HIS A 130 7.81 -0.99 3.75
C HIS A 130 8.09 -1.63 5.12
N ASP A 131 9.34 -2.02 5.36
CA ASP A 131 9.78 -2.58 6.64
C ASP A 131 10.48 -1.56 7.54
N SER A 132 10.83 -0.40 6.97
CA SER A 132 11.54 0.68 7.66
C SER A 132 11.26 2.04 7.02
N GLY A 133 11.46 3.12 7.78
CA GLY A 133 11.39 4.49 7.28
C GLY A 133 12.58 4.94 6.44
N GLN A 134 13.52 4.04 6.13
CA GLN A 134 14.67 4.33 5.27
C GLN A 134 14.22 4.55 3.82
N THR A 135 15.00 5.31 3.08
CA THR A 135 14.75 5.53 1.65
C THR A 135 15.02 4.27 0.85
N LYS A 136 14.19 4.03 -0.15
CA LYS A 136 14.27 2.90 -1.08
C LYS A 136 14.46 3.42 -2.49
N SER A 137 15.35 2.78 -3.25
CA SER A 137 15.67 3.17 -4.63
C SER A 137 14.51 2.84 -5.57
N LEU A 138 14.39 3.62 -6.63
CA LEU A 138 13.51 3.38 -7.77
C LEU A 138 14.35 3.22 -9.05
N PRO A 139 13.86 2.50 -10.06
CA PRO A 139 12.63 1.73 -10.07
C PRO A 139 12.66 0.52 -9.13
N MET A 140 11.51 0.17 -8.56
CA MET A 140 11.32 -0.99 -7.70
C MET A 140 10.48 -2.02 -8.44
N THR A 141 11.04 -3.22 -8.66
CA THR A 141 10.36 -4.33 -9.34
C THR A 141 9.88 -5.36 -8.34
N LEU A 142 8.66 -5.82 -8.54
CA LEU A 142 7.94 -6.74 -7.68
C LEU A 142 7.39 -7.88 -8.53
N THR A 143 7.51 -9.11 -8.08
CA THR A 143 6.88 -10.25 -8.74
C THR A 143 5.52 -10.49 -8.10
N TRP A 144 4.48 -10.46 -8.93
CA TRP A 144 3.12 -10.78 -8.49
C TRP A 144 2.60 -12.00 -9.25
N GLN A 145 2.00 -12.92 -8.50
CA GLN A 145 1.37 -14.14 -9.00
C GLN A 145 -0.15 -13.96 -9.01
N PRO A 146 -0.79 -13.87 -10.19
CA PRO A 146 -2.24 -13.80 -10.30
C PRO A 146 -2.93 -15.05 -9.73
N PRO A 147 -4.23 -14.96 -9.40
CA PRO A 147 -5.04 -16.15 -9.16
C PRO A 147 -4.94 -17.15 -10.32
N ALA A 148 -5.00 -18.44 -10.01
CA ALA A 148 -4.99 -19.50 -11.04
C ALA A 148 -6.27 -19.53 -11.89
N ILE A 149 -7.37 -19.00 -11.33
CA ILE A 149 -8.65 -18.85 -12.02
C ILE A 149 -8.80 -17.40 -12.44
N ASP A 150 -9.28 -17.18 -13.65
CA ASP A 150 -9.58 -15.83 -14.14
C ASP A 150 -10.69 -15.19 -13.29
N THR A 151 -10.42 -14.02 -12.78
CA THR A 151 -11.35 -13.23 -11.96
C THR A 151 -11.79 -11.94 -12.66
N GLY A 152 -11.52 -11.80 -13.96
CA GLY A 152 -11.80 -10.58 -14.70
C GLY A 152 -10.70 -9.53 -14.58
N ASP A 153 -11.02 -8.28 -14.88
CA ASP A 153 -10.08 -7.18 -14.78
C ASP A 153 -9.78 -6.87 -13.30
N LEU A 154 -8.53 -6.63 -13.00
CA LEU A 154 -8.02 -6.34 -11.67
C LEU A 154 -7.42 -4.94 -11.62
N ARG A 155 -7.13 -4.47 -10.41
CA ARG A 155 -6.51 -3.16 -10.21
C ARG A 155 -5.36 -3.25 -9.22
N VAL A 156 -4.20 -2.75 -9.59
CA VAL A 156 -3.14 -2.46 -8.63
C VAL A 156 -3.46 -1.16 -7.92
N ARG A 157 -3.46 -1.18 -6.61
CA ARG A 157 -3.65 0.01 -5.77
C ARG A 157 -2.45 0.18 -4.87
N GLY A 158 -2.18 1.42 -4.50
CA GLY A 158 -1.11 1.65 -3.55
C GLY A 158 -0.86 3.10 -3.22
N ILE A 159 0.19 3.29 -2.42
CA ILE A 159 0.67 4.58 -1.96
C ILE A 159 2.19 4.60 -2.10
N ALA A 160 2.72 5.70 -2.62
CA ALA A 160 4.14 6.04 -2.57
C ALA A 160 4.33 7.27 -1.68
N LEU A 161 5.18 7.17 -0.67
CA LEU A 161 5.39 8.17 0.38
C LEU A 161 6.81 8.70 0.34
N LEU A 162 6.99 10.02 0.19
CA LEU A 162 8.28 10.69 0.35
C LEU A 162 8.53 11.12 1.80
N GLY A 163 7.48 11.45 2.53
CA GLY A 163 7.51 11.92 3.91
C GLY A 163 6.12 11.95 4.52
N PHE A 164 5.98 12.32 5.78
CA PHE A 164 4.74 12.20 6.53
C PHE A 164 3.52 12.80 5.82
N ASN A 165 3.64 14.01 5.24
CA ASN A 165 2.54 14.71 4.55
C ASN A 165 2.75 14.75 3.03
N ALA A 166 3.60 13.89 2.48
CA ALA A 166 3.95 13.92 1.07
C ALA A 166 3.83 12.52 0.50
N TYR A 167 2.63 12.19 0.02
CA TYR A 167 2.34 10.90 -0.58
C TYR A 167 1.44 11.03 -1.81
N GLN A 168 1.52 10.05 -2.68
CA GLN A 168 0.69 9.93 -3.87
C GLN A 168 -0.07 8.62 -3.83
N MET A 169 -1.36 8.67 -4.13
CA MET A 169 -2.16 7.48 -4.42
C MET A 169 -1.81 6.95 -5.80
N LEU A 170 -1.71 5.64 -5.92
CA LEU A 170 -1.34 4.94 -7.15
C LEU A 170 -2.46 4.00 -7.58
N SER A 171 -2.68 3.93 -8.89
CA SER A 171 -3.62 3.00 -9.49
C SER A 171 -3.13 2.57 -10.87
N LEU A 172 -3.32 1.27 -11.20
CA LEU A 172 -3.05 0.71 -12.51
C LEU A 172 -4.05 -0.41 -12.79
N ASP A 173 -4.83 -0.28 -13.84
CA ASP A 173 -5.75 -1.34 -14.25
C ASP A 173 -4.97 -2.48 -14.94
N LEU A 174 -5.25 -3.71 -14.53
CA LEU A 174 -4.70 -4.94 -15.07
C LEU A 174 -5.80 -5.72 -15.79
N ARG A 175 -5.74 -5.74 -17.11
CA ARG A 175 -6.69 -6.52 -17.90
C ARG A 175 -6.30 -7.99 -17.94
N SER A 176 -7.31 -8.87 -17.83
CA SER A 176 -7.12 -10.28 -18.13
C SER A 176 -6.95 -10.50 -19.64
N ILE A 177 -6.01 -11.38 -20.02
CA ILE A 177 -5.83 -11.77 -21.42
C ILE A 177 -7.11 -12.41 -21.99
N ASN A 178 -7.95 -13.01 -21.15
CA ASN A 178 -9.19 -13.66 -21.57
C ASN A 178 -10.33 -12.67 -21.87
N HIS A 179 -10.29 -11.45 -21.28
CA HIS A 179 -11.34 -10.44 -21.45
C HIS A 179 -11.39 -9.83 -22.85
N ILE A 180 -10.28 -9.87 -23.60
CA ILE A 180 -10.19 -9.29 -24.95
C ILE A 180 -11.05 -10.05 -25.95
N PHE A 181 -11.34 -11.33 -25.70
CA PHE A 181 -12.08 -12.16 -26.64
C PHE A 181 -13.61 -12.01 -26.53
N THR A 182 -14.13 -11.43 -25.45
CA THR A 182 -15.58 -11.21 -25.27
C THR A 182 -16.07 -9.95 -25.96
N ASP A 183 -15.28 -8.89 -26.02
CA ASP A 183 -15.65 -7.60 -26.64
C ASP A 183 -15.60 -7.62 -28.16
N SER A 184 -15.12 -8.69 -28.80
CA SER A 184 -14.97 -8.80 -30.25
C SER A 184 -16.15 -9.48 -30.97
N PHE A 185 -17.19 -9.88 -30.25
CA PHE A 185 -18.33 -10.65 -30.76
C PHE A 185 -19.70 -9.97 -30.53
N GLU A 186 -19.75 -8.69 -30.15
CA GLU A 186 -21.01 -7.91 -30.13
C GLU A 186 -21.17 -7.02 -31.37
#